data_b844c6cb8d68ce4b412625c5352bca76
#
_entry.id   b844c6cb8d68ce4b412625c5352bca76
#
_cell.length_a   1.000
_cell.length_b   1.000
_cell.length_c   1.000
_cell.angle_alpha   90.00
_cell.angle_beta   90.00
_cell.angle_gamma   90.00
#
_symmetry.space_group_name_H-M   'P 1'
#
loop_
_entity.id
_entity.type
_entity.pdbx_description
1 polymer ?
#
loop_
_entity_poly.entity_id
_entity_poly.type
_entity_poly.pdbx_seq_one_letter_code
_entity_poly.pdbx_strand_id
1 'polypeptide(L)'
;MNKKRLMAAGLAVIMTASMVTGCGSSDSKKESKTDAKGSVYYLNFKPEADDQWQELAKEYTDETGVKVEVVTAASNQYETTLKSEMGKSKAPTLFQVNGPVGLASWKKYCYDLSGSDVYKQLTSDDFALKENDAVYGIGYAIESYGIIYNKKLLKKAGYSQDDIKGFDDLKNVVEDITSRKDKLGFSAFTSAGMDGSSDWRFKTHLANLPIYYEYQKDKIDNTDKIKGTYLDNYRNIWNLYINNATCSPKQLSTKTADDATSEFVTEQAVFYQNGTWAYADIADVGDENLGMLPIYVGVKGEENQGLCTGTENYWCVNKNASKDDIQATLDFMNWCVTSKTGTKAMCGAANAMPSGADGMGFVIPFKGNLKSENPLVNVANDYVKEGKTPVSWNFSTMPSEQWKNDLGSALTTYASKQTDANWAKVKSAFVDGWAKEAKASK
;
A
#
# COMPACT_ATOMS: atom_id res chain seq x y z
N MET A 1 -9.83 -36.53 15.40
CA MET A 1 -10.42 -36.70 16.76
C MET A 1 -9.47 -36.07 17.74
N ASN A 2 -9.74 -34.89 18.26
CA ASN A 2 -9.54 -34.53 19.66
C ASN A 2 -10.14 -33.16 19.95
N LYS A 3 -11.15 -33.16 20.78
CA LYS A 3 -11.86 -31.99 21.31
C LYS A 3 -11.08 -31.44 22.52
N LYS A 4 -10.92 -30.12 22.66
CA LYS A 4 -10.75 -29.41 23.95
C LYS A 4 -11.35 -28.01 23.78
N ARG A 5 -12.60 -27.79 24.25
CA ARG A 5 -13.11 -27.32 25.55
C ARG A 5 -12.76 -25.85 25.83
N LEU A 6 -13.83 -25.02 25.65
CA LEU A 6 -14.01 -23.70 26.28
C LEU A 6 -13.85 -23.80 27.82
N MET A 7 -13.23 -22.78 28.42
CA MET A 7 -13.50 -22.37 29.80
C MET A 7 -13.51 -20.84 29.87
N ALA A 8 -14.71 -20.27 30.06
CA ALA A 8 -14.88 -18.94 30.60
C ALA A 8 -14.72 -19.00 32.13
N ALA A 9 -13.97 -18.07 32.70
CA ALA A 9 -14.01 -17.78 34.12
C ALA A 9 -13.87 -16.29 34.37
N GLY A 10 -14.97 -15.68 34.78
CA GLY A 10 -15.00 -14.34 35.32
C GLY A 10 -14.32 -14.28 36.70
N LEU A 11 -13.71 -13.15 37.02
CA LEU A 11 -13.30 -12.82 38.38
C LEU A 11 -13.69 -11.39 38.73
N ALA A 12 -14.36 -11.33 39.86
CA ALA A 12 -14.96 -10.13 40.46
C ALA A 12 -13.89 -9.25 41.15
N VAL A 13 -14.21 -7.98 41.17
CA VAL A 13 -13.57 -6.86 41.87
C VAL A 13 -13.65 -7.06 43.38
N ILE A 14 -12.55 -6.86 44.10
CA ILE A 14 -12.56 -6.52 45.52
C ILE A 14 -11.71 -5.26 45.71
N MET A 15 -12.40 -4.12 45.99
CA MET A 15 -11.79 -2.92 46.55
C MET A 15 -11.52 -3.15 48.06
N THR A 16 -10.32 -2.87 48.52
CA THR A 16 -10.04 -2.58 49.92
C THR A 16 -9.29 -1.27 50.06
N ALA A 17 -9.98 -0.29 50.60
CA ALA A 17 -9.39 0.97 51.03
C ALA A 17 -8.66 0.76 52.37
N SER A 18 -7.43 1.22 52.47
CA SER A 18 -6.73 1.38 53.76
C SER A 18 -6.17 2.81 53.80
N MET A 19 -6.82 3.64 54.61
CA MET A 19 -6.25 4.90 55.07
C MET A 19 -5.26 4.64 56.19
N VAL A 20 -4.04 5.14 56.07
CA VAL A 20 -3.14 5.38 57.19
C VAL A 20 -2.59 6.80 57.10
N THR A 21 -2.99 7.60 58.07
CA THR A 21 -2.43 8.89 58.38
C THR A 21 -1.10 8.71 59.12
N GLY A 22 -0.06 9.41 58.68
CA GLY A 22 1.20 9.54 59.40
C GLY A 22 1.93 10.81 59.01
N CYS A 23 1.91 11.77 59.90
CA CYS A 23 2.74 12.99 59.81
C CYS A 23 4.21 12.70 60.11
N GLY A 24 5.11 13.39 59.40
CA GLY A 24 6.42 13.72 59.95
C GLY A 24 7.59 13.69 59.01
N SER A 25 8.21 14.85 58.88
CA SER A 25 9.59 15.15 58.48
C SER A 25 9.86 15.46 57.00
N SER A 26 10.13 16.73 56.80
CA SER A 26 10.75 17.35 55.64
C SER A 26 12.18 16.80 55.43
N ASP A 27 12.35 15.97 54.40
CA ASP A 27 13.64 15.78 53.73
C ASP A 27 13.40 16.09 52.24
N SER A 28 13.96 17.21 51.78
CA SER A 28 13.99 17.61 50.39
C SER A 28 14.87 16.65 49.61
N LYS A 29 14.30 15.51 49.18
CA LYS A 29 14.85 14.76 48.06
C LYS A 29 14.60 15.60 46.82
N LYS A 30 15.69 16.12 46.25
CA LYS A 30 15.71 16.49 44.85
C LYS A 30 15.18 15.30 44.05
N GLU A 31 13.94 15.38 43.56
CA GLU A 31 13.49 14.57 42.45
C GLU A 31 14.48 14.88 41.32
N SER A 32 15.31 13.89 40.98
CA SER A 32 15.97 13.89 39.71
C SER A 32 14.85 13.91 38.68
N LYS A 33 14.68 15.03 37.98
CA LYS A 33 13.99 15.06 36.71
C LYS A 33 14.76 14.03 35.86
N THR A 34 14.29 12.79 35.79
CA THR A 34 14.54 11.93 34.64
C THR A 34 13.95 12.74 33.49
N ASP A 35 14.81 13.26 32.62
CA ASP A 35 14.39 13.83 31.35
C ASP A 35 13.46 12.80 30.73
N ALA A 36 12.16 13.14 30.68
CA ALA A 36 11.17 12.25 30.14
C ALA A 36 11.48 12.16 28.64
N LYS A 37 12.10 11.07 28.23
CA LYS A 37 12.27 10.74 26.80
C LYS A 37 10.87 10.73 26.23
N GLY A 38 10.64 11.47 25.13
CA GLY A 38 9.37 11.46 24.42
C GLY A 38 8.96 10.04 24.01
N SER A 39 7.84 9.90 23.39
CA SER A 39 7.32 8.61 22.87
C SER A 39 6.86 8.75 21.43
N VAL A 40 6.82 7.65 20.71
CA VAL A 40 6.30 7.58 19.35
C VAL A 40 4.97 6.82 19.36
N TYR A 41 3.96 7.40 18.72
CA TYR A 41 2.74 6.70 18.33
C TYR A 41 2.67 6.71 16.80
N TYR A 42 2.95 5.58 16.18
CA TYR A 42 2.89 5.39 14.73
C TYR A 42 1.56 4.78 14.31
N LEU A 43 0.77 5.52 13.53
CA LEU A 43 -0.38 4.97 12.83
C LEU A 43 0.10 4.43 11.48
N ASN A 44 0.26 3.10 11.41
CA ASN A 44 0.75 2.41 10.23
C ASN A 44 -0.36 2.21 9.18
N PHE A 45 -0.02 2.49 7.94
CA PHE A 45 -0.90 2.33 6.77
C PHE A 45 -0.89 0.91 6.20
N LYS A 46 0.21 0.17 6.38
CA LYS A 46 0.50 -1.10 5.70
C LYS A 46 0.17 -2.30 6.59
N PRO A 47 -1.05 -2.90 6.46
CA PRO A 47 -1.40 -4.08 7.25
C PRO A 47 -0.51 -5.28 6.96
N GLU A 48 -0.02 -5.43 5.73
CA GLU A 48 0.91 -6.49 5.32
C GLU A 48 2.27 -6.45 6.02
N ALA A 49 2.62 -5.31 6.65
CA ALA A 49 3.87 -5.12 7.36
C ALA A 49 3.67 -4.90 8.88
N ASP A 50 2.49 -5.26 9.42
CA ASP A 50 2.17 -5.00 10.83
C ASP A 50 3.15 -5.69 11.79
N ASP A 51 3.34 -7.00 11.63
CA ASP A 51 4.23 -7.78 12.49
C ASP A 51 5.67 -7.24 12.48
N GLN A 52 6.15 -6.84 11.31
CA GLN A 52 7.48 -6.26 11.13
C GLN A 52 7.61 -4.90 11.82
N TRP A 53 6.59 -4.05 11.71
CA TRP A 53 6.58 -2.76 12.41
C TRP A 53 6.48 -2.91 13.93
N GLN A 54 5.71 -3.89 14.44
CA GLN A 54 5.64 -4.20 15.87
C GLN A 54 6.99 -4.63 16.40
N GLU A 55 7.69 -5.54 15.71
CA GLU A 55 9.02 -6.01 16.13
C GLU A 55 10.07 -4.89 16.02
N LEU A 56 10.07 -4.11 14.93
CA LEU A 56 10.99 -2.98 14.78
C LEU A 56 10.80 -1.93 15.88
N ALA A 57 9.56 -1.65 16.27
CA ALA A 57 9.24 -0.75 17.38
C ALA A 57 9.81 -1.27 18.71
N LYS A 58 9.77 -2.58 18.91
CA LYS A 58 10.35 -3.23 20.10
C LYS A 58 11.88 -3.15 20.08
N GLU A 59 12.53 -3.47 18.95
CA GLU A 59 13.99 -3.35 18.80
C GLU A 59 14.48 -1.91 19.10
N TYR A 60 13.77 -0.89 18.57
CA TYR A 60 14.10 0.50 18.85
C TYR A 60 13.91 0.86 20.34
N THR A 61 12.82 0.39 20.93
CA THR A 61 12.55 0.62 22.36
C THR A 61 13.61 -0.03 23.24
N ASP A 62 14.02 -1.25 22.94
CA ASP A 62 15.05 -1.98 23.68
C ASP A 62 16.43 -1.31 23.56
N GLU A 63 16.76 -0.76 22.37
CA GLU A 63 18.03 -0.08 22.11
C GLU A 63 18.10 1.31 22.77
N THR A 64 17.01 2.10 22.70
CA THR A 64 17.03 3.53 23.05
C THR A 64 16.33 3.86 24.37
N GLY A 65 15.45 2.97 24.82
CA GLY A 65 14.54 3.22 25.95
C GLY A 65 13.40 4.18 25.62
N VAL A 66 13.22 4.60 24.33
CA VAL A 66 12.09 5.40 23.86
C VAL A 66 10.95 4.46 23.44
N LYS A 67 9.77 4.63 24.06
CA LYS A 67 8.62 3.79 23.72
C LYS A 67 8.09 4.11 22.32
N VAL A 68 7.93 3.09 21.49
CA VAL A 68 7.22 3.16 20.22
C VAL A 68 5.97 2.30 20.30
N GLU A 69 4.82 2.88 19.98
CA GLU A 69 3.53 2.19 19.87
C GLU A 69 3.10 2.22 18.40
N VAL A 70 2.86 1.06 17.81
CA VAL A 70 2.37 0.94 16.44
C VAL A 70 0.91 0.50 16.49
N VAL A 71 0.06 1.24 15.78
CA VAL A 71 -1.34 0.84 15.53
C VAL A 71 -1.53 0.78 14.03
N THR A 72 -1.95 -0.37 13.53
CA THR A 72 -2.13 -0.58 12.10
C THR A 72 -3.60 -0.46 11.71
N ALA A 73 -3.87 0.35 10.71
CA ALA A 73 -5.20 0.48 10.16
C ALA A 73 -5.54 -0.74 9.27
N ALA A 74 -6.78 -1.20 9.33
CA ALA A 74 -7.24 -2.23 8.41
C ALA A 74 -7.18 -1.76 6.96
N SER A 75 -7.04 -2.70 6.03
CA SER A 75 -6.96 -2.43 4.59
C SER A 75 -8.11 -1.51 4.15
N ASN A 76 -7.78 -0.49 3.38
CA ASN A 76 -8.71 0.55 2.88
C ASN A 76 -9.48 1.35 3.95
N GLN A 77 -9.05 1.31 5.23
CA GLN A 77 -9.67 2.04 6.33
C GLN A 77 -8.78 3.15 6.91
N TYR A 78 -7.62 3.38 6.30
CA TYR A 78 -6.62 4.27 6.89
C TYR A 78 -7.12 5.70 7.14
N GLU A 79 -7.74 6.34 6.14
CA GLU A 79 -8.24 7.71 6.27
C GLU A 79 -9.31 7.85 7.36
N THR A 80 -10.22 6.86 7.47
CA THR A 80 -11.25 6.81 8.52
C THR A 80 -10.59 6.65 9.89
N THR A 81 -9.62 5.76 9.99
CA THR A 81 -8.86 5.52 11.23
C THR A 81 -8.06 6.75 11.62
N LEU A 82 -7.32 7.36 10.69
CA LEU A 82 -6.53 8.57 10.93
C LEU A 82 -7.41 9.72 11.44
N LYS A 83 -8.58 9.92 10.85
CA LYS A 83 -9.53 10.95 11.29
C LYS A 83 -10.01 10.70 12.72
N SER A 84 -10.28 9.43 13.07
CA SER A 84 -10.68 9.03 14.42
C SER A 84 -9.53 9.25 15.42
N GLU A 85 -8.32 8.77 15.07
CA GLU A 85 -7.16 8.83 15.98
C GLU A 85 -6.69 10.27 16.21
N MET A 86 -6.70 11.12 15.19
CA MET A 86 -6.34 12.54 15.31
C MET A 86 -7.32 13.35 16.19
N GLY A 87 -8.52 12.83 16.45
CA GLY A 87 -9.50 13.43 17.36
C GLY A 87 -9.30 13.04 18.84
N LYS A 88 -8.41 12.13 19.16
CA LYS A 88 -8.16 11.65 20.53
C LYS A 88 -7.19 12.56 21.29
N SER A 89 -7.21 12.49 22.62
CA SER A 89 -6.25 13.19 23.47
C SER A 89 -4.81 12.70 23.27
N LYS A 90 -4.63 11.43 22.94
CA LYS A 90 -3.36 10.84 22.48
C LYS A 90 -3.49 10.53 21.00
N ALA A 91 -3.13 11.49 20.17
CA ALA A 91 -3.13 11.34 18.71
C ALA A 91 -1.79 10.76 18.21
N PRO A 92 -1.76 10.15 17.01
CA PRO A 92 -0.51 9.71 16.39
C PRO A 92 0.51 10.84 16.29
N THR A 93 1.77 10.55 16.63
CA THR A 93 2.90 11.46 16.44
C THR A 93 3.53 11.27 15.06
N LEU A 94 3.50 10.03 14.55
CA LEU A 94 3.87 9.64 13.20
C LEU A 94 2.65 9.09 12.48
N PHE A 95 2.35 9.62 11.31
CA PHE A 95 1.25 9.18 10.46
C PHE A 95 1.63 9.30 8.98
N GLN A 96 0.77 8.83 8.09
CA GLN A 96 1.02 8.85 6.66
C GLN A 96 -0.02 9.68 5.92
N VAL A 97 0.39 10.29 4.80
CA VAL A 97 -0.52 10.89 3.81
C VAL A 97 -0.21 10.38 2.42
N ASN A 98 -1.24 10.31 1.58
CA ASN A 98 -1.13 9.86 0.20
C ASN A 98 -0.88 11.04 -0.74
N GLY A 99 0.38 11.40 -0.91
CA GLY A 99 0.80 12.44 -1.83
C GLY A 99 0.22 13.83 -1.56
N PRO A 100 0.21 14.72 -2.58
CA PRO A 100 -0.27 16.11 -2.43
C PRO A 100 -1.75 16.22 -2.03
N VAL A 101 -2.63 15.35 -2.52
CA VAL A 101 -4.07 15.37 -2.17
C VAL A 101 -4.26 15.03 -0.68
N GLY A 102 -3.56 13.99 -0.20
CA GLY A 102 -3.55 13.68 1.23
C GLY A 102 -2.96 14.82 2.06
N LEU A 103 -1.87 15.43 1.59
CA LEU A 103 -1.27 16.59 2.27
C LEU A 103 -2.27 17.77 2.37
N ALA A 104 -2.99 18.10 1.31
CA ALA A 104 -3.99 19.17 1.34
C ALA A 104 -5.02 18.98 2.46
N SER A 105 -5.43 17.75 2.72
CA SER A 105 -6.38 17.42 3.79
C SER A 105 -5.76 17.48 5.19
N TRP A 106 -4.49 17.10 5.33
CA TRP A 106 -3.84 16.85 6.62
C TRP A 106 -2.75 17.85 7.00
N LYS A 107 -2.36 18.76 6.11
CA LYS A 107 -1.28 19.75 6.32
C LYS A 107 -1.37 20.51 7.64
N LYS A 108 -2.57 20.82 8.10
CA LYS A 108 -2.80 21.51 9.37
C LYS A 108 -2.25 20.74 10.59
N TYR A 109 -1.98 19.46 10.46
CA TYR A 109 -1.36 18.60 11.48
C TYR A 109 0.12 18.35 11.24
N CYS A 110 0.64 18.62 10.03
CA CYS A 110 2.01 18.29 9.66
C CYS A 110 3.02 19.28 10.23
N TYR A 111 4.09 18.72 10.80
CA TYR A 111 5.28 19.44 11.23
C TYR A 111 6.19 19.72 10.02
N ASP A 112 6.92 20.82 10.01
CA ASP A 112 7.90 21.13 8.98
C ASP A 112 9.19 20.31 9.19
N LEU A 113 9.45 19.39 8.28
CA LEU A 113 10.57 18.46 8.32
C LEU A 113 11.84 18.98 7.63
N SER A 114 11.84 20.19 7.06
CA SER A 114 12.95 20.72 6.24
C SER A 114 14.31 20.75 6.98
N GLY A 115 14.28 20.91 8.31
CA GLY A 115 15.47 20.88 9.18
C GLY A 115 15.85 19.48 9.70
N SER A 116 15.02 18.46 9.49
CA SER A 116 15.20 17.14 10.11
C SER A 116 16.37 16.33 9.50
N ASP A 117 16.95 15.47 10.32
CA ASP A 117 18.04 14.59 9.85
C ASP A 117 17.51 13.52 8.88
N VAL A 118 16.31 13.01 9.09
CA VAL A 118 15.70 12.04 8.17
C VAL A 118 15.49 12.63 6.76
N TYR A 119 15.09 13.90 6.65
CA TYR A 119 14.98 14.57 5.34
C TYR A 119 16.32 14.65 4.62
N LYS A 120 17.41 14.93 5.35
CA LYS A 120 18.77 14.98 4.80
C LYS A 120 19.26 13.64 4.25
N GLN A 121 18.63 12.51 4.63
CA GLN A 121 18.96 11.19 4.13
C GLN A 121 18.32 10.89 2.76
N LEU A 122 17.30 11.63 2.31
CA LEU A 122 16.71 11.40 1.00
C LEU A 122 17.76 11.48 -0.13
N THR A 123 17.59 10.63 -1.14
CA THR A 123 18.41 10.61 -2.35
C THR A 123 18.00 11.67 -3.37
N SER A 124 16.75 12.10 -3.34
CA SER A 124 16.18 13.15 -4.18
C SER A 124 15.04 13.85 -3.44
N ASP A 125 14.86 15.13 -3.75
CA ASP A 125 13.72 15.93 -3.31
C ASP A 125 12.37 15.47 -3.91
N ASP A 126 12.39 14.63 -4.95
CA ASP A 126 11.19 14.03 -5.55
C ASP A 126 10.44 13.13 -4.57
N PHE A 127 11.11 12.66 -3.51
CA PHE A 127 10.52 11.87 -2.44
C PHE A 127 10.07 12.70 -1.24
N ALA A 128 9.99 14.02 -1.38
CA ALA A 128 9.49 14.93 -0.35
C ALA A 128 8.20 15.62 -0.80
N LEU A 129 7.20 15.65 0.08
CA LEU A 129 6.02 16.50 -0.12
C LEU A 129 6.34 17.91 0.34
N LYS A 130 6.47 18.81 -0.63
CA LYS A 130 6.82 20.20 -0.42
C LYS A 130 5.65 21.12 -0.73
N GLU A 131 5.55 22.19 0.05
CA GLU A 131 4.73 23.34 -0.28
C GLU A 131 5.49 24.61 0.10
N ASN A 132 5.76 25.46 -0.86
CA ASN A 132 6.75 26.53 -0.76
C ASN A 132 8.13 25.97 -0.35
N ASP A 133 8.74 26.51 0.70
CA ASP A 133 10.06 26.06 1.21
C ASP A 133 9.95 24.99 2.30
N ALA A 134 8.75 24.62 2.75
CA ALA A 134 8.53 23.66 3.82
C ALA A 134 8.35 22.22 3.31
N VAL A 135 8.84 21.24 4.06
CA VAL A 135 8.71 19.81 3.82
C VAL A 135 7.72 19.21 4.82
N TYR A 136 6.61 18.70 4.36
CA TYR A 136 5.54 18.19 5.23
C TYR A 136 5.44 16.66 5.25
N GLY A 137 6.05 15.99 4.28
CA GLY A 137 6.07 14.54 4.21
C GLY A 137 7.33 13.99 3.56
N ILE A 138 7.75 12.81 3.99
CA ILE A 138 8.94 12.12 3.49
C ILE A 138 8.51 10.74 2.99
N GLY A 139 8.72 10.48 1.69
CA GLY A 139 8.50 9.18 1.08
C GLY A 139 9.41 8.13 1.71
N TYR A 140 8.84 7.04 2.20
CA TYR A 140 9.64 6.01 2.88
C TYR A 140 9.67 4.67 2.15
N ALA A 141 8.80 4.46 1.17
CA ALA A 141 8.80 3.24 0.35
C ALA A 141 8.49 3.59 -1.11
N ILE A 142 9.27 3.02 -2.02
CA ILE A 142 9.00 3.00 -3.46
C ILE A 142 8.49 1.60 -3.78
N GLU A 143 7.39 1.52 -4.52
CA GLU A 143 6.76 0.25 -4.83
C GLU A 143 6.44 0.14 -6.32
N SER A 144 6.33 -1.10 -6.78
CA SER A 144 5.92 -1.40 -8.14
C SER A 144 4.74 -2.35 -8.14
N TYR A 145 3.79 -2.16 -9.05
CA TYR A 145 2.71 -3.11 -9.26
C TYR A 145 2.52 -3.45 -10.74
N GLY A 146 1.90 -4.61 -10.94
CA GLY A 146 1.62 -5.15 -12.24
C GLY A 146 0.70 -6.35 -12.13
N ILE A 147 0.93 -7.35 -12.95
CA ILE A 147 0.29 -8.65 -12.89
C ILE A 147 1.32 -9.65 -12.39
N ILE A 148 1.28 -9.99 -11.10
CA ILE A 148 2.10 -11.08 -10.55
C ILE A 148 1.62 -12.39 -11.19
N TYR A 149 2.54 -13.28 -11.53
CA TYR A 149 2.18 -14.57 -12.10
C TYR A 149 2.99 -15.72 -11.53
N ASN A 150 2.36 -16.90 -11.51
CA ASN A 150 3.01 -18.16 -11.14
C ASN A 150 3.64 -18.79 -12.40
N LYS A 151 4.99 -18.77 -12.48
CA LYS A 151 5.77 -19.30 -13.60
C LYS A 151 5.51 -20.80 -13.84
N LYS A 152 5.32 -21.58 -12.75
CA LYS A 152 5.03 -23.02 -12.83
C LYS A 152 3.68 -23.27 -13.51
N LEU A 153 2.65 -22.52 -13.13
CA LEU A 153 1.32 -22.65 -13.73
C LEU A 153 1.28 -22.13 -15.17
N LEU A 154 1.94 -21.01 -15.45
CA LEU A 154 2.06 -20.44 -16.78
C LEU A 154 2.73 -21.46 -17.73
N LYS A 155 3.85 -22.07 -17.29
CA LYS A 155 4.53 -23.15 -18.02
C LYS A 155 3.65 -24.39 -18.22
N LYS A 156 2.87 -24.79 -17.19
CA LYS A 156 1.92 -25.90 -17.29
C LYS A 156 0.82 -25.61 -18.32
N ALA A 157 0.44 -24.36 -18.49
CA ALA A 157 -0.47 -23.94 -19.56
C ALA A 157 0.17 -23.90 -20.95
N GLY A 158 1.51 -24.02 -21.04
CA GLY A 158 2.26 -24.06 -22.30
C GLY A 158 2.83 -22.70 -22.71
N TYR A 159 2.93 -21.74 -21.78
CA TYR A 159 3.39 -20.38 -22.01
C TYR A 159 4.56 -19.98 -21.12
N SER A 160 5.21 -18.90 -21.52
CA SER A 160 6.25 -18.19 -20.76
C SER A 160 5.98 -16.69 -20.75
N GLN A 161 6.76 -15.92 -20.00
CA GLN A 161 6.71 -14.45 -20.04
C GLN A 161 6.94 -13.90 -21.44
N ASP A 162 7.80 -14.54 -22.24
CA ASP A 162 8.17 -14.08 -23.58
C ASP A 162 7.02 -14.11 -24.58
N ASP A 163 5.96 -14.86 -24.27
CA ASP A 163 4.74 -14.94 -25.08
C ASP A 163 3.76 -13.77 -24.80
N ILE A 164 4.09 -12.87 -23.87
CA ILE A 164 3.20 -11.77 -23.43
C ILE A 164 3.94 -10.44 -23.53
N LYS A 165 3.75 -9.70 -24.62
CA LYS A 165 4.44 -8.42 -24.89
C LYS A 165 3.49 -7.23 -25.04
N GLY A 166 2.19 -7.48 -24.95
CA GLY A 166 1.14 -6.48 -25.08
C GLY A 166 -0.22 -7.06 -24.70
N PHE A 167 -1.25 -6.22 -24.79
CA PHE A 167 -2.61 -6.59 -24.39
C PHE A 167 -3.18 -7.77 -25.18
N ASP A 168 -2.96 -7.82 -26.50
CA ASP A 168 -3.50 -8.89 -27.35
C ASP A 168 -2.88 -10.24 -27.02
N ASP A 169 -1.57 -10.26 -26.73
CA ASP A 169 -0.88 -11.49 -26.28
C ASP A 169 -1.43 -11.93 -24.93
N LEU A 170 -1.53 -11.02 -23.94
CA LEU A 170 -2.10 -11.30 -22.63
C LEU A 170 -3.52 -11.86 -22.77
N LYS A 171 -4.34 -11.24 -23.60
CA LYS A 171 -5.72 -11.66 -23.85
C LYS A 171 -5.76 -13.08 -24.41
N ASN A 172 -4.95 -13.38 -25.43
CA ASN A 172 -4.89 -14.69 -26.05
C ASN A 172 -4.50 -15.79 -25.03
N VAL A 173 -3.46 -15.53 -24.22
CA VAL A 173 -3.02 -16.46 -23.16
C VAL A 173 -4.11 -16.67 -22.11
N VAL A 174 -4.73 -15.61 -21.65
CA VAL A 174 -5.79 -15.64 -20.63
C VAL A 174 -7.03 -16.38 -21.10
N GLU A 175 -7.50 -16.09 -22.32
CA GLU A 175 -8.69 -16.74 -22.90
C GLU A 175 -8.44 -18.22 -23.20
N ASP A 176 -7.22 -18.58 -23.64
CA ASP A 176 -6.84 -19.99 -23.83
C ASP A 176 -6.79 -20.76 -22.52
N ILE A 177 -6.15 -20.20 -21.46
CA ILE A 177 -6.15 -20.83 -20.13
C ILE A 177 -7.58 -21.02 -19.64
N THR A 178 -8.43 -20.01 -19.76
CA THR A 178 -9.84 -20.08 -19.35
C THR A 178 -10.60 -21.15 -20.11
N SER A 179 -10.37 -21.30 -21.42
CA SER A 179 -11.02 -22.33 -22.25
C SER A 179 -10.66 -23.75 -21.81
N ARG A 180 -9.49 -23.92 -21.22
CA ARG A 180 -8.92 -25.20 -20.77
C ARG A 180 -8.90 -25.38 -19.25
N LYS A 181 -9.53 -24.49 -18.47
CA LYS A 181 -9.43 -24.45 -17.01
C LYS A 181 -9.75 -25.78 -16.34
N ASP A 182 -10.77 -26.49 -16.81
CA ASP A 182 -11.18 -27.78 -16.22
C ASP A 182 -10.11 -28.86 -16.43
N LYS A 183 -9.37 -28.81 -17.55
CA LYS A 183 -8.25 -29.72 -17.85
C LYS A 183 -6.99 -29.30 -17.09
N LEU A 184 -6.73 -28.00 -16.97
CA LEU A 184 -5.55 -27.46 -16.31
C LEU A 184 -5.65 -27.56 -14.80
N GLY A 185 -6.86 -27.43 -14.25
CA GLY A 185 -7.16 -27.43 -12.81
C GLY A 185 -7.00 -26.06 -12.16
N PHE A 186 -6.89 -24.97 -12.96
CA PHE A 186 -6.79 -23.59 -12.47
C PHE A 186 -7.38 -22.59 -13.46
N SER A 187 -7.71 -21.41 -12.99
CA SER A 187 -8.20 -20.26 -13.76
C SER A 187 -7.04 -19.37 -14.25
N ALA A 188 -7.33 -18.44 -15.17
CA ALA A 188 -6.33 -17.47 -15.58
C ALA A 188 -6.05 -16.45 -14.47
N PHE A 189 -7.07 -15.73 -13.97
CA PHE A 189 -6.91 -14.75 -12.92
C PHE A 189 -7.49 -15.21 -11.57
N THR A 190 -6.90 -14.71 -10.49
CA THR A 190 -7.56 -14.66 -9.17
C THR A 190 -8.83 -13.83 -9.24
N SER A 191 -9.67 -13.89 -8.23
CA SER A 191 -10.86 -13.03 -8.14
C SER A 191 -10.47 -11.55 -8.20
N ALA A 192 -11.19 -10.80 -9.06
CA ALA A 192 -11.13 -9.36 -9.11
C ALA A 192 -12.08 -8.78 -8.04
N GLY A 193 -11.76 -9.02 -6.77
CA GLY A 193 -12.62 -8.64 -5.64
C GLY A 193 -12.89 -7.14 -5.56
N MET A 194 -14.14 -6.80 -5.30
CA MET A 194 -14.63 -5.42 -5.20
C MET A 194 -15.26 -5.13 -3.83
N ASP A 195 -14.95 -5.93 -2.82
CA ASP A 195 -15.24 -5.55 -1.46
C ASP A 195 -14.31 -4.43 -0.97
N GLY A 196 -14.60 -3.85 0.20
CA GLY A 196 -13.84 -2.71 0.72
C GLY A 196 -12.35 -2.98 0.99
N SER A 197 -11.93 -4.25 1.10
CA SER A 197 -10.50 -4.60 1.31
C SER A 197 -9.73 -4.76 0.00
N SER A 198 -10.40 -4.90 -1.13
CA SER A 198 -9.83 -5.34 -2.41
C SER A 198 -9.99 -4.36 -3.57
N ASP A 199 -11.01 -3.51 -3.56
CA ASP A 199 -11.45 -2.68 -4.69
C ASP A 199 -10.42 -1.64 -5.15
N TRP A 200 -9.50 -1.23 -4.26
CA TRP A 200 -8.42 -0.29 -4.55
C TRP A 200 -7.53 -0.77 -5.70
N ARG A 201 -7.37 -2.09 -5.89
CA ARG A 201 -6.60 -2.66 -7.00
C ARG A 201 -7.15 -2.22 -8.37
N PHE A 202 -8.45 -1.95 -8.47
CA PHE A 202 -9.13 -1.66 -9.74
C PHE A 202 -9.59 -0.22 -9.83
N LYS A 203 -10.20 0.35 -8.78
CA LYS A 203 -10.66 1.75 -8.78
C LYS A 203 -9.52 2.77 -8.69
N THR A 204 -8.32 2.35 -8.23
CA THR A 204 -7.14 3.21 -8.10
C THR A 204 -6.01 2.73 -9.01
N HIS A 205 -5.48 1.53 -8.75
CA HIS A 205 -4.28 1.03 -9.46
C HIS A 205 -4.53 0.76 -10.94
N LEU A 206 -5.61 0.03 -11.28
CA LEU A 206 -5.94 -0.17 -12.68
C LEU A 206 -6.41 1.13 -13.36
N ALA A 207 -7.17 1.98 -12.65
CA ALA A 207 -7.61 3.29 -13.16
C ALA A 207 -6.45 4.26 -13.43
N ASN A 208 -5.29 4.04 -12.83
CA ASN A 208 -4.09 4.83 -13.11
C ASN A 208 -3.64 4.72 -14.58
N LEU A 209 -3.84 3.58 -15.23
CA LEU A 209 -3.38 3.37 -16.62
C LEU A 209 -4.05 4.34 -17.61
N PRO A 210 -5.40 4.42 -17.70
CA PRO A 210 -6.04 5.40 -18.59
C PRO A 210 -5.71 6.85 -18.23
N ILE A 211 -5.47 7.18 -16.95
CA ILE A 211 -5.03 8.50 -16.51
C ILE A 211 -3.61 8.78 -17.02
N TYR A 212 -2.68 7.87 -16.78
CA TYR A 212 -1.29 7.98 -17.21
C TYR A 212 -1.19 8.21 -18.72
N TYR A 213 -1.84 7.38 -19.54
CA TYR A 213 -1.77 7.53 -20.98
C TYR A 213 -2.44 8.81 -21.50
N GLU A 214 -3.50 9.28 -20.83
CA GLU A 214 -4.10 10.58 -21.17
C GLU A 214 -3.13 11.71 -20.84
N TYR A 215 -2.47 11.67 -19.68
CA TYR A 215 -1.48 12.68 -19.30
C TYR A 215 -0.28 12.70 -20.24
N GLN A 216 0.24 11.54 -20.62
CA GLN A 216 1.33 11.46 -21.61
C GLN A 216 0.92 12.02 -22.97
N LYS A 217 -0.30 11.70 -23.46
CA LYS A 217 -0.83 12.20 -24.72
C LYS A 217 -1.01 13.71 -24.70
N ASP A 218 -1.54 14.24 -23.62
CA ASP A 218 -1.85 15.66 -23.47
C ASP A 218 -0.64 16.48 -22.97
N LYS A 219 0.44 15.82 -22.55
CA LYS A 219 1.67 16.42 -21.99
C LYS A 219 1.36 17.28 -20.76
N ILE A 220 0.63 16.71 -19.82
CA ILE A 220 0.25 17.30 -18.53
C ILE A 220 0.59 16.38 -17.38
N ASP A 221 0.71 16.92 -16.17
CA ASP A 221 0.99 16.18 -14.95
C ASP A 221 -0.23 16.09 -14.01
N ASN A 222 -1.22 16.94 -14.24
CA ASN A 222 -2.49 16.94 -13.49
C ASN A 222 -3.59 17.62 -14.31
N THR A 223 -4.85 17.46 -13.88
CA THR A 223 -5.99 18.15 -14.49
C THR A 223 -7.17 18.22 -13.53
N ASP A 224 -7.93 19.31 -13.62
CA ASP A 224 -9.26 19.40 -12.97
C ASP A 224 -10.37 18.72 -13.79
N LYS A 225 -10.09 18.34 -15.04
CA LYS A 225 -11.06 17.77 -15.99
C LYS A 225 -10.39 16.71 -16.85
N ILE A 226 -10.50 15.46 -16.44
CA ILE A 226 -10.05 14.34 -17.24
C ILE A 226 -11.02 14.09 -18.39
N LYS A 227 -10.51 13.72 -19.59
CA LYS A 227 -11.32 13.49 -20.79
C LYS A 227 -11.86 12.07 -20.90
N GLY A 228 -11.17 11.12 -20.27
CA GLY A 228 -11.47 9.69 -20.37
C GLY A 228 -11.08 9.08 -21.72
N THR A 229 -10.02 9.60 -22.34
CA THR A 229 -9.55 9.19 -23.68
C THR A 229 -9.33 7.68 -23.80
N TYR A 230 -8.87 7.02 -22.74
CA TYR A 230 -8.51 5.58 -22.72
C TYR A 230 -9.51 4.71 -21.95
N LEU A 231 -10.76 5.16 -21.79
CA LEU A 231 -11.77 4.37 -21.05
C LEU A 231 -12.21 3.09 -21.77
N ASP A 232 -12.10 3.02 -23.09
CA ASP A 232 -12.37 1.78 -23.82
C ASP A 232 -11.24 0.74 -23.58
N ASN A 233 -9.98 1.19 -23.47
CA ASN A 233 -8.85 0.35 -23.04
C ASN A 233 -9.05 -0.15 -21.60
N TYR A 234 -9.50 0.73 -20.69
CA TYR A 234 -9.84 0.36 -19.31
C TYR A 234 -10.96 -0.69 -19.26
N ARG A 235 -11.99 -0.54 -20.10
CA ARG A 235 -13.06 -1.54 -20.24
C ARG A 235 -12.52 -2.90 -20.68
N ASN A 236 -11.62 -2.91 -21.66
CA ASN A 236 -11.08 -4.13 -22.22
C ASN A 236 -10.29 -4.94 -21.18
N ILE A 237 -9.37 -4.30 -20.45
CA ILE A 237 -8.60 -4.99 -19.40
C ILE A 237 -9.49 -5.37 -18.21
N TRP A 238 -10.47 -4.53 -17.82
CA TRP A 238 -11.42 -4.87 -16.78
C TRP A 238 -12.26 -6.10 -17.15
N ASN A 239 -12.76 -6.16 -18.38
CA ASN A 239 -13.47 -7.34 -18.90
C ASN A 239 -12.59 -8.58 -18.91
N LEU A 240 -11.31 -8.44 -19.26
CA LEU A 240 -10.39 -9.55 -19.26
C LEU A 240 -10.23 -10.15 -17.85
N TYR A 241 -10.08 -9.31 -16.84
CA TYR A 241 -9.99 -9.77 -15.44
C TYR A 241 -11.27 -10.46 -14.97
N ILE A 242 -12.42 -9.79 -15.08
CA ILE A 242 -13.65 -10.27 -14.46
C ILE A 242 -14.26 -11.49 -15.13
N ASN A 243 -13.98 -11.70 -16.42
CA ASN A 243 -14.53 -12.83 -17.18
C ASN A 243 -13.63 -14.08 -17.16
N ASN A 244 -12.38 -13.96 -16.68
CA ASN A 244 -11.40 -15.04 -16.68
C ASN A 244 -10.85 -15.35 -15.28
N ALA A 245 -11.59 -14.96 -14.25
CA ALA A 245 -11.23 -15.14 -12.85
C ALA A 245 -11.74 -16.47 -12.28
N THR A 246 -11.29 -16.77 -11.06
CA THR A 246 -11.73 -17.92 -10.25
C THR A 246 -13.21 -17.87 -9.89
N CYS A 247 -13.81 -16.68 -9.85
CA CYS A 247 -15.22 -16.49 -9.48
C CYS A 247 -16.03 -15.79 -10.57
N SER A 248 -17.36 -15.90 -10.48
CA SER A 248 -18.28 -15.16 -11.36
C SER A 248 -18.20 -13.64 -11.11
N PRO A 249 -18.30 -12.80 -12.18
CA PRO A 249 -18.38 -11.34 -12.05
C PRO A 249 -19.50 -10.83 -11.12
N LYS A 250 -20.53 -11.63 -10.88
CA LYS A 250 -21.63 -11.27 -9.95
C LYS A 250 -21.24 -11.39 -8.47
N GLN A 251 -20.13 -12.05 -8.16
CA GLN A 251 -19.69 -12.31 -6.79
C GLN A 251 -18.63 -11.30 -6.31
N LEU A 252 -18.19 -10.38 -7.18
CA LEU A 252 -17.04 -9.51 -6.87
C LEU A 252 -17.23 -8.64 -5.62
N SER A 253 -18.47 -8.19 -5.34
CA SER A 253 -18.76 -7.38 -4.14
C SER A 253 -18.53 -8.10 -2.81
N THR A 254 -18.37 -9.43 -2.83
CA THR A 254 -18.12 -10.26 -1.65
C THR A 254 -16.74 -10.91 -1.65
N LYS A 255 -15.94 -10.66 -2.68
CA LYS A 255 -14.59 -11.19 -2.79
C LYS A 255 -13.57 -10.21 -2.21
N THR A 256 -12.78 -10.71 -1.26
CA THR A 256 -11.82 -9.95 -0.47
C THR A 256 -10.41 -9.97 -1.08
N ALA A 257 -9.50 -9.17 -0.53
CA ALA A 257 -8.07 -9.26 -0.83
C ALA A 257 -7.51 -10.63 -0.43
N ASP A 258 -7.90 -11.14 0.75
CA ASP A 258 -7.46 -12.45 1.27
C ASP A 258 -7.93 -13.61 0.38
N ASP A 259 -9.16 -13.53 -0.17
CA ASP A 259 -9.63 -14.50 -1.16
C ASP A 259 -8.66 -14.58 -2.36
N ALA A 260 -8.30 -13.43 -2.93
CA ALA A 260 -7.43 -13.38 -4.10
C ALA A 260 -6.00 -13.86 -3.79
N THR A 261 -5.46 -13.48 -2.63
CA THR A 261 -4.15 -13.97 -2.15
C THR A 261 -4.17 -15.48 -1.96
N SER A 262 -5.18 -16.02 -1.27
CA SER A 262 -5.34 -17.44 -1.05
C SER A 262 -5.50 -18.23 -2.34
N GLU A 263 -6.28 -17.71 -3.30
CA GLU A 263 -6.46 -18.32 -4.63
C GLU A 263 -5.13 -18.41 -5.40
N PHE A 264 -4.25 -17.41 -5.25
CA PHE A 264 -2.93 -17.41 -5.88
C PHE A 264 -1.97 -18.40 -5.21
N VAL A 265 -1.84 -18.33 -3.88
CA VAL A 265 -0.93 -19.20 -3.09
C VAL A 265 -1.31 -20.67 -3.21
N THR A 266 -2.61 -20.98 -3.27
CA THR A 266 -3.11 -22.36 -3.43
C THR A 266 -3.18 -22.83 -4.88
N GLU A 267 -2.51 -22.15 -5.81
CA GLU A 267 -2.38 -22.49 -7.22
C GLU A 267 -3.74 -22.61 -7.97
N GLN A 268 -4.75 -21.84 -7.55
CA GLN A 268 -6.06 -21.81 -8.23
C GLN A 268 -6.07 -20.86 -9.44
N ALA A 269 -5.08 -19.98 -9.57
CA ALA A 269 -4.95 -19.06 -10.69
C ALA A 269 -3.50 -18.78 -11.06
N VAL A 270 -3.27 -18.44 -12.33
CA VAL A 270 -1.94 -18.09 -12.87
C VAL A 270 -1.57 -16.65 -12.52
N PHE A 271 -2.51 -15.71 -12.69
CA PHE A 271 -2.29 -14.26 -12.64
C PHE A 271 -2.98 -13.61 -11.46
N TYR A 272 -2.28 -12.68 -10.81
CA TYR A 272 -2.74 -11.92 -9.66
C TYR A 272 -2.32 -10.45 -9.79
N GLN A 273 -3.26 -9.54 -10.08
CA GLN A 273 -2.93 -8.11 -10.09
C GLN A 273 -2.67 -7.63 -8.67
N ASN A 274 -1.42 -7.35 -8.37
CA ASN A 274 -0.97 -6.79 -7.10
C ASN A 274 0.44 -6.18 -7.28
N GLY A 275 1.10 -5.79 -6.19
CA GLY A 275 2.40 -5.15 -6.22
C GLY A 275 3.46 -5.85 -5.38
N THR A 276 4.64 -5.23 -5.31
CA THR A 276 5.79 -5.74 -4.57
C THR A 276 5.50 -5.93 -3.08
N TRP A 277 4.56 -5.19 -2.52
CA TRP A 277 4.10 -5.31 -1.13
C TRP A 277 3.44 -6.65 -0.81
N ALA A 278 2.84 -7.33 -1.81
CA ALA A 278 2.17 -8.61 -1.61
C ALA A 278 3.16 -9.77 -1.38
N TYR A 279 4.48 -9.55 -1.51
CA TYR A 279 5.46 -10.64 -1.48
C TYR A 279 5.38 -11.46 -0.19
N ALA A 280 5.28 -10.83 0.97
CA ALA A 280 5.22 -11.54 2.25
C ALA A 280 4.04 -12.53 2.29
N ASP A 281 2.88 -12.13 1.74
CA ASP A 281 1.67 -12.95 1.74
C ASP A 281 1.70 -14.10 0.72
N ILE A 282 2.60 -14.03 -0.28
CA ILE A 282 2.66 -15.01 -1.39
C ILE A 282 3.99 -15.75 -1.48
N ALA A 283 4.90 -15.57 -0.52
CA ALA A 283 6.24 -16.19 -0.51
C ALA A 283 6.20 -17.72 -0.56
N ASP A 284 5.13 -18.35 -0.06
CA ASP A 284 4.93 -19.80 -0.09
C ASP A 284 4.84 -20.39 -1.51
N VAL A 285 4.60 -19.56 -2.54
CA VAL A 285 4.66 -19.98 -3.94
C VAL A 285 6.10 -20.36 -4.37
N GLY A 286 7.10 -19.80 -3.67
CA GLY A 286 8.53 -19.94 -3.95
C GLY A 286 9.03 -18.86 -4.91
N ASP A 287 10.15 -18.24 -4.57
CA ASP A 287 10.73 -17.10 -5.30
C ASP A 287 10.97 -17.40 -6.78
N GLU A 288 11.44 -18.62 -7.09
CA GLU A 288 11.70 -19.08 -8.45
C GLU A 288 10.43 -19.15 -9.31
N ASN A 289 9.27 -19.29 -8.68
CA ASN A 289 7.97 -19.38 -9.36
C ASN A 289 7.28 -18.02 -9.50
N LEU A 290 7.78 -16.97 -8.84
CA LEU A 290 7.20 -15.63 -8.90
C LEU A 290 7.77 -14.82 -10.06
N GLY A 291 6.89 -14.17 -10.82
CA GLY A 291 7.22 -13.15 -11.80
C GLY A 291 6.18 -12.05 -11.80
N MET A 292 6.44 -10.96 -12.53
CA MET A 292 5.50 -9.84 -12.65
C MET A 292 5.54 -9.29 -14.07
N LEU A 293 4.37 -9.04 -14.65
CA LEU A 293 4.18 -8.41 -15.97
C LEU A 293 3.67 -6.98 -15.82
N PRO A 294 3.99 -6.08 -16.74
CA PRO A 294 3.27 -4.82 -16.88
C PRO A 294 1.77 -5.06 -17.11
N ILE A 295 0.94 -4.09 -16.72
CA ILE A 295 -0.49 -4.12 -17.05
C ILE A 295 -0.66 -3.51 -18.43
N TYR A 296 -0.75 -4.36 -19.44
CA TYR A 296 -1.01 -3.96 -20.81
C TYR A 296 -2.49 -3.65 -21.01
N VAL A 297 -2.81 -2.57 -21.73
CA VAL A 297 -4.20 -2.10 -21.92
C VAL A 297 -4.56 -1.86 -23.38
N GLY A 298 -3.69 -2.25 -24.33
CA GLY A 298 -3.92 -2.11 -25.76
C GLY A 298 -3.63 -0.68 -26.28
N VAL A 299 -2.65 -0.02 -25.71
CA VAL A 299 -2.18 1.30 -26.18
C VAL A 299 -0.92 1.10 -27.03
N LYS A 300 -0.85 1.81 -28.17
CA LYS A 300 0.31 1.75 -29.06
C LYS A 300 1.60 2.11 -28.31
N GLY A 301 2.61 1.25 -28.40
CA GLY A 301 3.91 1.45 -27.76
C GLY A 301 4.02 0.82 -26.37
N GLU A 302 2.96 0.16 -25.89
CA GLU A 302 2.95 -0.49 -24.57
C GLU A 302 3.96 -1.64 -24.43
N GLU A 303 4.49 -2.15 -25.53
CA GLU A 303 5.59 -3.12 -25.53
C GLU A 303 6.88 -2.58 -24.90
N ASN A 304 7.01 -1.25 -24.78
CA ASN A 304 8.11 -0.58 -24.11
C ASN A 304 7.77 -0.18 -22.65
N GLN A 305 6.58 -0.52 -22.20
CA GLN A 305 6.12 -0.23 -20.85
C GLN A 305 6.80 -1.16 -19.83
N GLY A 306 7.23 -0.59 -18.71
CA GLY A 306 7.60 -1.30 -17.49
C GLY A 306 6.44 -1.42 -16.50
N LEU A 307 6.77 -1.78 -15.26
CA LEU A 307 5.80 -1.84 -14.18
C LEU A 307 5.30 -0.45 -13.78
N CYS A 308 4.15 -0.40 -13.14
CA CYS A 308 3.67 0.82 -12.51
C CYS A 308 4.48 1.08 -11.24
N THR A 309 5.29 2.15 -11.22
CA THR A 309 6.25 2.41 -10.15
C THR A 309 6.06 3.81 -9.57
N GLY A 310 6.11 3.92 -8.25
CA GLY A 310 5.96 5.20 -7.58
C GLY A 310 5.92 5.07 -6.06
N THR A 311 5.47 6.13 -5.40
CA THR A 311 5.17 6.15 -3.98
C THR A 311 3.94 6.98 -3.70
N GLU A 312 3.16 6.57 -2.72
CA GLU A 312 2.13 7.39 -2.07
C GLU A 312 2.30 7.34 -0.54
N ASN A 313 3.40 6.73 -0.08
CA ASN A 313 3.67 6.45 1.32
C ASN A 313 4.58 7.54 1.89
N TYR A 314 4.00 8.64 2.39
CA TYR A 314 4.74 9.77 2.95
C TYR A 314 4.53 9.86 4.46
N TRP A 315 5.58 9.65 5.23
CA TRP A 315 5.58 9.90 6.66
C TRP A 315 5.42 11.38 6.96
N CYS A 316 4.48 11.70 7.84
CA CYS A 316 4.25 13.03 8.40
C CYS A 316 4.35 12.99 9.91
N VAL A 317 4.90 14.04 10.54
CA VAL A 317 4.99 14.17 11.98
C VAL A 317 3.91 15.14 12.47
N ASN A 318 3.21 14.78 13.55
CA ASN A 318 2.14 15.61 14.10
C ASN A 318 2.71 16.80 14.86
N LYS A 319 2.53 18.01 14.32
CA LYS A 319 3.01 19.26 14.96
C LYS A 319 2.34 19.60 16.29
N ASN A 320 1.19 18.97 16.59
CA ASN A 320 0.45 19.20 17.83
C ASN A 320 0.91 18.26 18.97
N ALA A 321 1.81 17.33 18.69
CA ALA A 321 2.45 16.51 19.72
C ALA A 321 3.38 17.37 20.60
N SER A 322 3.79 16.83 21.75
CA SER A 322 4.78 17.52 22.59
C SER A 322 6.12 17.67 21.86
N LYS A 323 6.95 18.63 22.25
CA LYS A 323 8.29 18.79 21.64
C LYS A 323 9.14 17.54 21.80
N ASP A 324 9.02 16.85 22.93
CA ASP A 324 9.78 15.63 23.22
C ASP A 324 9.27 14.46 22.35
N ASP A 325 7.95 14.34 22.13
CA ASP A 325 7.38 13.34 21.23
C ASP A 325 7.71 13.61 19.76
N ILE A 326 7.71 14.88 19.33
CA ILE A 326 8.15 15.27 17.98
C ILE A 326 9.61 14.84 17.78
N GLN A 327 10.51 15.18 18.71
CA GLN A 327 11.92 14.81 18.61
C GLN A 327 12.10 13.29 18.61
N ALA A 328 11.45 12.59 19.52
CA ALA A 328 11.47 11.11 19.56
C ALA A 328 11.00 10.48 18.23
N THR A 329 9.97 11.08 17.61
CA THR A 329 9.47 10.62 16.31
C THR A 329 10.48 10.86 15.17
N LEU A 330 11.11 12.02 15.14
CA LEU A 330 12.17 12.33 14.17
C LEU A 330 13.38 11.39 14.33
N ASP A 331 13.77 11.11 15.58
CA ASP A 331 14.89 10.20 15.88
C ASP A 331 14.54 8.76 15.47
N PHE A 332 13.31 8.30 15.72
CA PHE A 332 12.84 6.99 15.27
C PHE A 332 12.85 6.88 13.74
N MET A 333 12.28 7.86 13.02
CA MET A 333 12.30 7.89 11.56
C MET A 333 13.73 7.82 11.02
N ASN A 334 14.63 8.64 11.57
CA ASN A 334 16.02 8.67 11.15
C ASN A 334 16.73 7.34 11.46
N TRP A 335 16.49 6.74 12.62
CA TRP A 335 17.05 5.45 13.00
C TRP A 335 16.58 4.33 12.06
N CYS A 336 15.30 4.30 11.67
CA CYS A 336 14.78 3.32 10.71
C CYS A 336 15.57 3.31 9.40
N VAL A 337 16.05 4.48 8.93
CA VAL A 337 16.68 4.60 7.60
C VAL A 337 18.20 4.72 7.66
N THR A 338 18.81 4.81 8.84
CA THR A 338 20.27 4.97 8.99
C THR A 338 20.94 3.91 9.85
N SER A 339 20.22 3.32 10.82
CA SER A 339 20.80 2.27 11.67
C SER A 339 20.89 0.94 10.89
N LYS A 340 21.79 0.06 11.34
CA LYS A 340 21.93 -1.28 10.75
C LYS A 340 20.66 -2.11 10.95
N THR A 341 20.05 -2.05 12.14
CA THR A 341 18.81 -2.77 12.47
C THR A 341 17.65 -2.21 11.66
N GLY A 342 17.43 -0.89 11.68
CA GLY A 342 16.35 -0.24 10.93
C GLY A 342 16.42 -0.50 9.43
N THR A 343 17.60 -0.29 8.81
CA THR A 343 17.74 -0.50 7.36
C THR A 343 17.57 -1.97 6.95
N LYS A 344 18.05 -2.91 7.77
CA LYS A 344 17.80 -4.33 7.53
C LYS A 344 16.32 -4.69 7.66
N ALA A 345 15.63 -4.16 8.67
CA ALA A 345 14.19 -4.36 8.83
C ALA A 345 13.39 -3.77 7.67
N MET A 346 13.76 -2.58 7.20
CA MET A 346 13.06 -1.92 6.09
C MET A 346 13.28 -2.64 4.74
N CYS A 347 14.52 -3.06 4.44
CA CYS A 347 14.89 -3.57 3.11
C CYS A 347 15.03 -5.09 3.03
N GLY A 348 15.31 -5.76 4.14
CA GLY A 348 15.53 -7.21 4.20
C GLY A 348 14.25 -8.01 4.00
N ALA A 349 14.40 -9.30 3.75
CA ALA A 349 13.32 -10.27 3.68
C ALA A 349 13.41 -11.23 4.89
N ALA A 350 13.68 -12.51 4.66
CA ALA A 350 13.68 -13.52 5.71
C ALA A 350 14.78 -13.27 6.78
N ASN A 351 14.42 -13.39 8.05
CA ASN A 351 15.33 -13.27 9.21
C ASN A 351 16.16 -11.96 9.21
N ALA A 352 15.57 -10.87 8.80
CA ALA A 352 16.27 -9.60 8.65
C ALA A 352 16.57 -8.89 9.98
N MET A 353 15.77 -9.12 11.03
CA MET A 353 15.91 -8.45 12.32
C MET A 353 16.73 -9.27 13.32
N PRO A 354 17.31 -8.66 14.36
CA PRO A 354 18.06 -9.36 15.40
C PRO A 354 17.27 -10.45 16.14
N SER A 355 15.96 -10.25 16.30
CA SER A 355 15.03 -11.24 16.86
C SER A 355 14.83 -12.48 15.98
N GLY A 356 15.27 -12.45 14.72
CA GLY A 356 14.97 -13.45 13.71
C GLY A 356 13.66 -13.18 12.95
N ALA A 357 12.99 -12.07 13.21
CA ALA A 357 11.81 -11.66 12.45
C ALA A 357 12.19 -11.21 11.02
N ASP A 358 11.25 -11.37 10.11
CA ASP A 358 11.39 -10.97 8.72
C ASP A 358 11.41 -9.44 8.56
N GLY A 359 12.03 -8.96 7.50
CA GLY A 359 11.99 -7.56 7.10
C GLY A 359 10.80 -7.26 6.19
N MET A 360 10.65 -5.98 5.85
CA MET A 360 9.53 -5.47 5.05
C MET A 360 9.77 -5.58 3.54
N GLY A 361 11.04 -5.79 3.12
CA GLY A 361 11.41 -5.87 1.71
C GLY A 361 11.19 -4.58 0.90
N PHE A 362 11.16 -3.43 1.57
CA PHE A 362 10.92 -2.14 0.90
C PHE A 362 12.10 -1.68 0.05
N VAL A 363 11.80 -0.94 -1.01
CA VAL A 363 12.76 -0.05 -1.66
C VAL A 363 12.63 1.31 -1.00
N ILE A 364 13.66 1.76 -0.30
CA ILE A 364 13.62 3.03 0.44
C ILE A 364 14.46 4.10 -0.27
N PRO A 365 13.96 5.35 -0.41
CA PRO A 365 14.64 6.41 -1.16
C PRO A 365 15.71 7.15 -0.32
N PHE A 366 16.51 6.42 0.47
CA PHE A 366 17.49 7.00 1.37
C PHE A 366 18.94 6.62 0.98
N LYS A 367 19.90 7.43 1.41
CA LYS A 367 21.35 7.22 1.17
C LYS A 367 21.80 5.91 1.82
N GLY A 368 22.89 5.31 1.30
CA GLY A 368 23.52 4.13 1.91
C GLY A 368 23.52 2.86 1.06
N ASN A 369 23.19 2.93 -0.24
CA ASN A 369 23.14 1.77 -1.16
C ASN A 369 22.27 0.61 -0.64
N LEU A 370 21.16 0.94 -0.04
CA LEU A 370 20.23 -0.01 0.55
C LEU A 370 19.50 -0.75 -0.57
N LYS A 371 19.53 -2.09 -0.52
CA LYS A 371 18.88 -2.94 -1.52
C LYS A 371 17.77 -3.72 -0.86
N SER A 372 16.61 -3.72 -1.49
CA SER A 372 15.52 -4.62 -1.13
C SER A 372 15.92 -6.07 -1.44
N GLU A 373 15.58 -6.99 -0.53
CA GLU A 373 15.72 -8.44 -0.73
C GLU A 373 14.44 -9.08 -1.30
N ASN A 374 13.40 -8.29 -1.54
CA ASN A 374 12.15 -8.75 -2.16
C ASN A 374 12.38 -9.15 -3.64
N PRO A 375 12.11 -10.41 -4.05
CA PRO A 375 12.37 -10.88 -5.40
C PRO A 375 11.53 -10.16 -6.47
N LEU A 376 10.32 -9.69 -6.14
CA LEU A 376 9.49 -8.92 -7.08
C LEU A 376 10.08 -7.54 -7.38
N VAL A 377 10.86 -6.97 -6.45
CA VAL A 377 11.63 -5.74 -6.67
C VAL A 377 12.74 -5.98 -7.71
N ASN A 378 13.36 -7.16 -7.69
CA ASN A 378 14.36 -7.51 -8.71
C ASN A 378 13.74 -7.54 -10.11
N VAL A 379 12.52 -8.08 -10.25
CA VAL A 379 11.77 -8.05 -11.51
C VAL A 379 11.53 -6.61 -11.98
N ALA A 380 11.12 -5.71 -11.08
CA ALA A 380 10.94 -4.30 -11.43
C ALA A 380 12.25 -3.64 -11.92
N ASN A 381 13.34 -3.93 -11.25
CA ASN A 381 14.68 -3.43 -11.62
C ASN A 381 15.14 -3.98 -12.98
N ASP A 382 14.80 -5.22 -13.31
CA ASP A 382 15.18 -5.83 -14.58
C ASP A 382 14.46 -5.16 -15.76
N TYR A 383 13.17 -4.84 -15.64
CA TYR A 383 12.48 -4.02 -16.64
C TYR A 383 13.17 -2.67 -16.90
N VAL A 384 13.63 -2.00 -15.84
CA VAL A 384 14.37 -0.73 -15.98
C VAL A 384 15.71 -0.95 -16.71
N LYS A 385 16.46 -2.01 -16.38
CA LYS A 385 17.73 -2.38 -17.06
C LYS A 385 17.51 -2.72 -18.52
N GLU A 386 16.38 -3.32 -18.88
CA GLU A 386 15.97 -3.62 -20.25
C GLU A 386 15.50 -2.36 -21.02
N GLY A 387 15.54 -1.19 -20.38
CA GLY A 387 15.16 0.07 -21.00
C GLY A 387 13.64 0.30 -21.10
N LYS A 388 12.84 -0.48 -20.37
CA LYS A 388 11.38 -0.26 -20.29
C LYS A 388 11.08 0.97 -19.47
N THR A 389 10.02 1.69 -19.86
CA THR A 389 9.59 2.93 -19.19
C THR A 389 8.56 2.60 -18.09
N PRO A 390 8.86 2.88 -16.83
CA PRO A 390 7.89 2.70 -15.75
C PRO A 390 6.66 3.60 -15.96
N VAL A 391 5.49 3.08 -15.62
CA VAL A 391 4.25 3.86 -15.53
C VAL A 391 4.22 4.56 -14.18
N SER A 392 4.25 5.89 -14.17
CA SER A 392 4.20 6.66 -12.93
C SER A 392 2.83 6.55 -12.24
N TRP A 393 2.85 6.62 -10.92
CA TRP A 393 1.64 6.67 -10.12
C TRP A 393 1.05 8.09 -10.13
N ASN A 394 -0.17 8.23 -10.65
CA ASN A 394 -0.91 9.48 -10.67
C ASN A 394 -1.99 9.52 -9.58
N PHE A 395 -1.88 8.69 -8.54
CA PHE A 395 -2.88 8.60 -7.46
C PHE A 395 -3.07 9.94 -6.75
N SER A 396 -1.97 10.68 -6.59
CA SER A 396 -1.96 12.00 -5.96
C SER A 396 -2.68 13.08 -6.78
N THR A 397 -3.02 12.81 -8.03
CA THR A 397 -3.79 13.73 -8.88
C THR A 397 -5.27 13.36 -8.96
N MET A 398 -5.65 12.18 -8.46
CA MET A 398 -7.06 11.77 -8.37
C MET A 398 -7.80 12.71 -7.40
N PRO A 399 -9.00 13.21 -7.75
CA PRO A 399 -9.55 14.40 -7.11
C PRO A 399 -9.99 14.19 -5.66
N SER A 400 -10.43 12.99 -5.29
CA SER A 400 -10.86 12.68 -3.91
C SER A 400 -11.04 11.17 -3.68
N GLU A 401 -11.11 10.75 -2.42
CA GLU A 401 -11.52 9.38 -2.06
C GLU A 401 -12.98 9.09 -2.48
N GLN A 402 -13.85 10.10 -2.49
CA GLN A 402 -15.22 9.95 -2.96
C GLN A 402 -15.26 9.57 -4.44
N TRP A 403 -14.43 10.20 -5.28
CA TRP A 403 -14.31 9.83 -6.69
C TRP A 403 -13.90 8.36 -6.87
N LYS A 404 -12.89 7.90 -6.11
CA LYS A 404 -12.45 6.50 -6.15
C LYS A 404 -13.58 5.54 -5.77
N ASN A 405 -14.34 5.86 -4.73
CA ASN A 405 -15.44 5.04 -4.23
C ASN A 405 -16.62 4.99 -5.23
N ASP A 406 -16.96 6.11 -5.85
CA ASP A 406 -18.01 6.19 -6.88
C ASP A 406 -17.62 5.38 -8.12
N LEU A 407 -16.35 5.46 -8.53
CA LEU A 407 -15.81 4.64 -9.62
C LEU A 407 -15.84 3.14 -9.26
N GLY A 408 -15.41 2.75 -8.08
CA GLY A 408 -15.46 1.36 -7.59
C GLY A 408 -16.88 0.80 -7.60
N SER A 409 -17.85 1.58 -7.13
CA SER A 409 -19.27 1.21 -7.15
C SER A 409 -19.82 1.02 -8.55
N ALA A 410 -19.41 1.89 -9.49
CA ALA A 410 -19.81 1.80 -10.90
C ALA A 410 -19.18 0.57 -11.59
N LEU A 411 -17.89 0.25 -11.31
CA LEU A 411 -17.20 -0.94 -11.80
C LEU A 411 -17.88 -2.23 -11.30
N THR A 412 -18.26 -2.29 -10.02
CA THR A 412 -18.98 -3.41 -9.43
C THR A 412 -20.35 -3.61 -10.08
N THR A 413 -21.08 -2.51 -10.29
CA THR A 413 -22.37 -2.52 -11.00
C THR A 413 -22.21 -3.04 -12.43
N TYR A 414 -21.19 -2.56 -13.13
CA TYR A 414 -20.91 -3.02 -14.49
C TYR A 414 -20.53 -4.52 -14.52
N ALA A 415 -19.66 -4.98 -13.61
CA ALA A 415 -19.28 -6.38 -13.55
C ALA A 415 -20.48 -7.31 -13.33
N SER A 416 -21.41 -6.93 -12.45
CA SER A 416 -22.63 -7.72 -12.20
C SER A 416 -23.55 -7.83 -13.41
N LYS A 417 -23.55 -6.82 -14.29
CA LYS A 417 -24.34 -6.78 -15.52
C LYS A 417 -23.61 -5.96 -16.59
N GLN A 418 -22.84 -6.63 -17.44
CA GLN A 418 -21.97 -6.06 -18.45
C GLN A 418 -22.77 -5.53 -19.65
N THR A 419 -23.36 -4.34 -19.50
CA THR A 419 -24.11 -3.62 -20.54
C THR A 419 -23.47 -2.26 -20.82
N ASP A 420 -23.71 -1.72 -22.02
CA ASP A 420 -23.23 -0.37 -22.37
C ASP A 420 -23.84 0.70 -21.45
N ALA A 421 -25.09 0.52 -21.02
CA ALA A 421 -25.73 1.43 -20.06
C ALA A 421 -25.02 1.46 -18.70
N ASN A 422 -24.53 0.32 -18.21
CA ASN A 422 -23.75 0.28 -16.98
C ASN A 422 -22.31 0.77 -17.20
N TRP A 423 -21.74 0.52 -18.39
CA TRP A 423 -20.44 1.11 -18.72
C TRP A 423 -20.52 2.64 -18.84
N ALA A 424 -21.61 3.18 -19.34
CA ALA A 424 -21.83 4.64 -19.35
C ALA A 424 -21.83 5.25 -17.94
N LYS A 425 -22.27 4.49 -16.90
CA LYS A 425 -22.14 4.93 -15.50
C LYS A 425 -20.66 4.95 -15.04
N VAL A 426 -19.85 3.97 -15.48
CA VAL A 426 -18.39 4.00 -15.21
C VAL A 426 -17.75 5.21 -15.87
N LYS A 427 -18.09 5.50 -17.13
CA LYS A 427 -17.61 6.71 -17.83
C LYS A 427 -18.00 7.99 -17.11
N SER A 428 -19.26 8.11 -16.67
CA SER A 428 -19.73 9.28 -15.92
C SER A 428 -19.05 9.41 -14.55
N ALA A 429 -18.92 8.32 -13.79
CA ALA A 429 -18.19 8.33 -12.52
C ALA A 429 -16.73 8.75 -12.70
N PHE A 430 -16.07 8.27 -13.76
CA PHE A 430 -14.69 8.61 -14.08
C PHE A 430 -14.55 10.08 -14.51
N VAL A 431 -15.31 10.56 -15.49
CA VAL A 431 -15.14 11.88 -16.13
C VAL A 431 -15.89 12.99 -15.41
N ASP A 432 -17.23 12.82 -15.25
CA ASP A 432 -18.06 13.86 -14.63
C ASP A 432 -17.80 13.94 -13.13
N GLY A 433 -17.60 12.78 -12.49
CA GLY A 433 -17.19 12.66 -11.10
C GLY A 433 -15.86 13.34 -10.82
N TRP A 434 -14.86 13.16 -11.70
CA TRP A 434 -13.57 13.86 -11.58
C TRP A 434 -13.75 15.38 -11.53
N ALA A 435 -14.44 15.95 -12.52
CA ALA A 435 -14.65 17.40 -12.62
C ALA A 435 -15.45 17.96 -11.42
N LYS A 436 -16.41 17.18 -10.90
CA LYS A 436 -17.20 17.55 -9.72
C LYS A 436 -16.33 17.61 -8.47
N GLU A 437 -15.57 16.54 -8.22
CA GLU A 437 -14.74 16.41 -7.00
C GLU A 437 -13.54 17.37 -7.02
N ALA A 438 -12.88 17.55 -8.16
CA ALA A 438 -11.81 18.54 -8.31
C ALA A 438 -12.27 19.99 -8.05
N LYS A 439 -13.54 20.29 -8.34
CA LYS A 439 -14.14 21.60 -7.99
C LYS A 439 -14.45 21.71 -6.50
N ALA A 440 -14.84 20.62 -5.86
CA ALA A 440 -15.20 20.60 -4.43
C ALA A 440 -13.96 20.69 -3.52
N SER A 441 -12.78 20.32 -4.03
CA SER A 441 -11.51 20.34 -3.29
C SER A 441 -10.79 21.70 -3.32
N LYS A 442 -11.33 22.68 -4.08
CA LYS A 442 -10.85 24.08 -4.14
C LYS A 442 -11.66 24.97 -3.21
#